data_7c6adb6d807b937a655cd3cf84416d8c
#
_entry.id   7c6adb6d807b937a655cd3cf84416d8c
#
_cell.length_a   1.000
_cell.length_b   1.000
_cell.length_c   1.000
_cell.angle_alpha   90.00
_cell.angle_beta   90.00
_cell.angle_gamma   90.00
#
_symmetry.space_group_name_H-M   'P 1'
#
loop_
_entity.id
_entity.type
_entity.pdbx_description
1 polymer ?
#
loop_
_entity_poly.entity_id
_entity_poly.type
_entity_poly.pdbx_seq_one_letter_code
_entity_poly.pdbx_strand_id
1 'polypeptide(L)'
;AGGRWHLSIFVQDRKDPTLALTCAMSGDVLEGNCPDEWQPLLTERIYRETRKITSLVKELADANHPNLMLEHLDDEGAWQFLMEWSSKLIAHGVSVLLPSWWEQIRRTRPRLRTRILGSPGPAGGGMLGLEQLLAFDWRVSIGDLELTEEEYRQLIASGRHLVSIRGRWIAVDLNMLQDIQKRLRRYQREGGIPLYEVLEYGLLRETSRVQEGETGEEEGFGIEMEFAAEFERYFDQLRRIHKPPLIPVPSGLRGQLRPYQHEGVSWLAMLRRLGFGGCLADDMGLGKTIQWIAYLLHILETERPKRPSLLICPTSVLGNWQKEFERFAPELRIHLHHGPMRLKGDAFIEAALASDVVLTSYALASLDRDQLRLIR
;
A
#
# COMPACT_ATOMS: atom_id res chain seq x y z
N ALA A 1 26.32 18.35 -14.95
CA ALA A 1 27.72 17.97 -15.18
C ALA A 1 27.88 16.55 -14.64
N GLY A 2 27.92 15.55 -15.56
CA GLY A 2 28.12 14.15 -15.18
C GLY A 2 29.51 14.02 -14.57
N GLY A 3 29.58 13.52 -13.34
CA GLY A 3 30.83 13.17 -12.70
C GLY A 3 31.49 12.05 -13.48
N ARG A 4 32.77 12.19 -13.78
CA ARG A 4 33.56 11.08 -14.30
C ARG A 4 34.00 10.22 -13.11
N TRP A 5 33.60 8.95 -13.12
CA TRP A 5 34.01 7.97 -12.12
C TRP A 5 35.41 7.48 -12.49
N HIS A 6 36.28 7.46 -11.51
CA HIS A 6 37.70 7.06 -11.72
C HIS A 6 37.94 5.66 -11.21
N LEU A 7 38.48 4.81 -12.08
CA LEU A 7 38.95 3.47 -11.74
C LEU A 7 40.50 3.53 -11.51
N SER A 8 40.95 3.05 -10.37
CA SER A 8 42.35 3.03 -10.08
C SER A 8 42.80 1.59 -9.79
N ILE A 9 44.01 1.27 -10.27
CA ILE A 9 44.66 0.01 -9.93
C ILE A 9 45.54 0.27 -8.70
N PHE A 10 45.39 -0.54 -7.68
CA PHE A 10 46.21 -0.52 -6.47
C PHE A 10 47.12 -1.72 -6.46
N VAL A 11 48.38 -1.51 -6.10
CA VAL A 11 49.32 -2.58 -5.80
C VAL A 11 49.57 -2.54 -4.29
N GLN A 12 49.39 -3.68 -3.63
CA GLN A 12 49.57 -3.85 -2.21
C GLN A 12 50.74 -4.79 -1.93
N ASP A 13 51.60 -4.42 -0.97
CA ASP A 13 52.66 -5.30 -0.53
C ASP A 13 52.07 -6.51 0.21
N ARG A 14 52.58 -7.70 -0.12
CA ARG A 14 52.12 -8.95 0.51
C ARG A 14 52.61 -9.11 1.95
N LYS A 15 53.72 -8.47 2.32
CA LYS A 15 54.34 -8.54 3.65
C LYS A 15 53.84 -7.42 4.54
N ASP A 16 53.58 -6.25 3.95
CA ASP A 16 53.03 -5.08 4.64
C ASP A 16 51.76 -4.59 3.94
N PRO A 17 50.56 -5.08 4.36
CA PRO A 17 49.30 -4.69 3.77
C PRO A 17 48.95 -3.20 3.92
N THR A 18 49.65 -2.46 4.77
CA THR A 18 49.46 -1.01 4.92
C THR A 18 50.09 -0.23 3.77
N LEU A 19 51.01 -0.84 3.05
CA LEU A 19 51.65 -0.26 1.88
C LEU A 19 50.82 -0.59 0.63
N ALA A 20 49.89 0.28 0.31
CA ALA A 20 49.10 0.23 -0.92
C ALA A 20 49.40 1.46 -1.78
N LEU A 21 49.83 1.23 -3.00
CA LEU A 21 50.18 2.27 -3.95
C LEU A 21 49.24 2.30 -5.12
N THR A 22 48.76 3.49 -5.49
CA THR A 22 47.96 3.69 -6.70
C THR A 22 48.92 3.72 -7.89
N CYS A 23 48.63 2.91 -8.90
CA CYS A 23 49.41 2.84 -10.12
C CYS A 23 48.61 3.44 -11.26
N ALA A 24 49.13 4.43 -11.92
CA ALA A 24 48.65 4.92 -13.20
C ALA A 24 49.60 4.47 -14.30
N MET A 25 49.07 4.07 -15.46
CA MET A 25 49.88 3.68 -16.59
C MET A 25 49.74 4.77 -17.68
N SER A 26 50.83 5.46 -17.95
CA SER A 26 50.91 6.38 -19.08
C SER A 26 51.70 5.67 -20.20
N GLY A 27 50.95 4.99 -21.08
CA GLY A 27 51.55 4.07 -22.05
C GLY A 27 52.22 2.89 -21.35
N ASP A 28 53.49 2.64 -21.68
CA ASP A 28 54.31 1.55 -21.06
C ASP A 28 55.04 1.97 -19.77
N VAL A 29 54.84 3.20 -19.31
CA VAL A 29 55.49 3.75 -18.14
C VAL A 29 54.56 3.75 -16.93
N LEU A 30 55.02 3.16 -15.82
CA LEU A 30 54.32 3.18 -14.56
C LEU A 30 54.56 4.53 -13.87
N GLU A 31 53.50 5.31 -13.70
CA GLU A 31 53.53 6.56 -12.95
C GLU A 31 53.08 6.31 -11.50
N GLY A 32 53.91 6.75 -10.54
CA GLY A 32 53.57 6.64 -9.12
C GLY A 32 54.82 6.52 -8.24
N ASN A 33 54.69 6.70 -6.92
CA ASN A 33 55.76 6.59 -5.93
C ASN A 33 56.08 5.12 -5.63
N CYS A 34 56.47 4.36 -6.66
CA CYS A 34 56.74 2.93 -6.56
C CYS A 34 58.22 2.69 -6.27
N PRO A 35 58.60 1.80 -5.32
CA PRO A 35 59.97 1.44 -5.11
C PRO A 35 60.63 0.94 -6.41
N ASP A 36 61.83 1.42 -6.71
CA ASP A 36 62.53 1.10 -7.94
C ASP A 36 62.74 -0.42 -8.16
N GLU A 37 62.85 -1.17 -7.06
CA GLU A 37 62.95 -2.63 -7.08
C GLU A 37 61.72 -3.36 -7.60
N TRP A 38 60.53 -2.70 -7.58
CA TRP A 38 59.28 -3.30 -8.03
C TRP A 38 58.99 -3.05 -9.50
N GLN A 39 59.58 -1.98 -10.08
CA GLN A 39 59.20 -1.50 -11.42
C GLN A 39 59.27 -2.56 -12.54
N PRO A 40 60.36 -3.36 -12.69
CA PRO A 40 60.46 -4.30 -13.80
C PRO A 40 59.44 -5.45 -13.78
N LEU A 41 59.08 -5.89 -12.58
CA LEU A 41 58.15 -6.99 -12.36
C LEU A 41 56.69 -6.54 -12.33
N LEU A 42 56.44 -5.29 -11.95
CA LEU A 42 55.15 -4.72 -11.79
C LEU A 42 54.43 -4.48 -13.13
N THR A 43 55.10 -3.94 -14.12
CA THR A 43 54.50 -3.65 -15.44
C THR A 43 53.97 -4.90 -16.10
N GLU A 44 54.73 -5.97 -16.14
CA GLU A 44 54.31 -7.25 -16.71
C GLU A 44 53.11 -7.86 -15.92
N ARG A 45 53.14 -7.72 -14.61
CA ARG A 45 52.07 -8.23 -13.72
C ARG A 45 50.81 -7.43 -13.85
N ILE A 46 50.87 -6.12 -13.94
CA ILE A 46 49.70 -5.25 -14.21
C ILE A 46 49.07 -5.60 -15.53
N TYR A 47 49.82 -5.74 -16.60
CA TYR A 47 49.29 -6.14 -17.89
C TYR A 47 48.61 -7.51 -17.86
N ARG A 48 49.20 -8.47 -17.14
CA ARG A 48 48.59 -9.80 -16.99
C ARG A 48 47.27 -9.74 -16.22
N GLU A 49 47.19 -8.99 -15.13
CA GLU A 49 45.96 -8.84 -14.34
C GLU A 49 44.93 -7.99 -15.09
N THR A 50 45.36 -6.96 -15.81
CA THR A 50 44.45 -6.17 -16.67
C THR A 50 43.83 -7.01 -17.78
N ARG A 51 44.63 -7.86 -18.47
CA ARG A 51 44.09 -8.80 -19.46
C ARG A 51 43.11 -9.78 -18.84
N LYS A 52 43.34 -10.25 -17.62
CA LYS A 52 42.38 -11.08 -16.89
C LYS A 52 41.08 -10.31 -16.63
N ILE A 53 41.14 -9.10 -16.14
CA ILE A 53 39.98 -8.25 -15.86
C ILE A 53 39.19 -7.96 -17.15
N THR A 54 39.85 -7.53 -18.20
CA THR A 54 39.22 -7.20 -19.49
C THR A 54 38.71 -8.44 -20.25
N SER A 55 39.28 -9.63 -19.98
CA SER A 55 38.71 -10.88 -20.49
C SER A 55 37.41 -11.27 -19.80
N LEU A 56 37.24 -10.94 -18.54
CA LEU A 56 36.03 -11.17 -17.76
C LEU A 56 34.96 -10.12 -18.04
N VAL A 57 35.38 -8.86 -18.19
CA VAL A 57 34.51 -7.70 -18.44
C VAL A 57 35.10 -6.91 -19.61
N LYS A 58 34.62 -7.17 -20.80
CA LYS A 58 35.15 -6.57 -22.04
C LYS A 58 34.96 -5.05 -22.11
N GLU A 59 33.91 -4.59 -21.46
CA GLU A 59 33.53 -3.18 -21.40
C GLU A 59 34.57 -2.31 -20.64
N LEU A 60 35.42 -2.95 -19.82
CA LEU A 60 36.50 -2.27 -19.12
C LEU A 60 37.78 -2.13 -19.97
N ALA A 61 37.84 -2.69 -21.16
CA ALA A 61 39.02 -2.56 -22.04
C ALA A 61 39.12 -1.17 -22.65
N ASP A 62 40.31 -0.59 -22.63
CA ASP A 62 40.57 0.65 -23.36
C ASP A 62 40.66 0.35 -24.88
N ALA A 63 39.84 1.05 -25.68
CA ALA A 63 39.81 0.87 -27.12
C ALA A 63 41.15 1.29 -27.80
N ASN A 64 41.88 2.22 -27.21
CA ASN A 64 43.12 2.75 -27.76
C ASN A 64 44.37 1.94 -27.27
N HIS A 65 44.24 1.30 -26.12
CA HIS A 65 45.32 0.54 -25.48
C HIS A 65 44.83 -0.82 -24.98
N PRO A 66 44.86 -1.86 -25.81
CA PRO A 66 44.25 -3.17 -25.48
C PRO A 66 44.87 -3.88 -24.25
N ASN A 67 45.99 -3.42 -23.76
CA ASN A 67 46.61 -3.93 -22.54
C ASN A 67 46.28 -3.13 -21.29
N LEU A 68 45.49 -2.04 -21.44
CA LEU A 68 45.10 -1.15 -20.37
C LEU A 68 43.57 -1.23 -20.14
N MET A 69 43.17 -0.83 -18.96
CA MET A 69 41.79 -0.72 -18.54
C MET A 69 41.36 0.74 -18.62
N LEU A 70 40.07 0.99 -18.88
CA LEU A 70 39.48 2.32 -18.82
C LEU A 70 39.70 2.95 -17.45
N GLU A 71 40.25 4.16 -17.43
CA GLU A 71 40.45 4.95 -16.20
C GLU A 71 39.18 5.65 -15.75
N HIS A 72 38.27 5.89 -16.66
CA HIS A 72 37.06 6.64 -16.39
C HIS A 72 35.83 5.92 -16.90
N LEU A 73 34.80 5.88 -16.07
CA LEU A 73 33.47 5.41 -16.41
C LEU A 73 32.49 6.59 -16.40
N ASP A 74 31.49 6.51 -17.26
CA ASP A 74 30.31 7.36 -17.14
C ASP A 74 29.38 6.85 -16.02
N ASP A 75 28.27 7.53 -15.79
CA ASP A 75 27.34 7.16 -14.72
C ASP A 75 26.74 5.77 -14.93
N GLU A 76 26.49 5.36 -16.19
CA GLU A 76 25.96 4.04 -16.50
C GLU A 76 27.00 2.94 -16.33
N GLY A 77 28.23 3.14 -16.83
CA GLY A 77 29.34 2.21 -16.63
C GLY A 77 29.69 2.05 -15.16
N ALA A 78 29.64 3.14 -14.38
CA ALA A 78 29.84 3.08 -12.92
C ALA A 78 28.76 2.27 -12.23
N TRP A 79 27.50 2.43 -12.64
CA TRP A 79 26.40 1.61 -12.12
C TRP A 79 26.57 0.12 -12.42
N GLN A 80 26.89 -0.21 -13.68
CA GLN A 80 27.14 -1.61 -14.07
C GLN A 80 28.33 -2.20 -13.35
N PHE A 81 29.39 -1.40 -13.15
CA PHE A 81 30.56 -1.82 -12.38
C PHE A 81 30.18 -2.17 -10.94
N LEU A 82 29.44 -1.30 -10.27
CA LEU A 82 29.03 -1.48 -8.88
C LEU A 82 28.07 -2.63 -8.69
N MET A 83 27.12 -2.83 -9.60
CA MET A 83 26.07 -3.84 -9.47
C MET A 83 26.50 -5.23 -9.95
N GLU A 84 27.19 -5.31 -11.05
CA GLU A 84 27.45 -6.59 -11.73
C GLU A 84 28.94 -6.92 -11.84
N TRP A 85 29.74 -6.00 -12.41
CA TRP A 85 31.11 -6.32 -12.77
C TRP A 85 32.00 -6.54 -11.55
N SER A 86 31.82 -5.75 -10.50
CA SER A 86 32.58 -5.91 -9.25
C SER A 86 32.39 -7.30 -8.64
N SER A 87 31.15 -7.80 -8.58
CA SER A 87 30.84 -9.13 -8.05
C SER A 87 31.45 -10.24 -8.91
N LYS A 88 31.39 -10.08 -10.25
CA LYS A 88 31.98 -11.01 -11.20
C LYS A 88 33.50 -11.07 -11.07
N LEU A 89 34.15 -9.93 -10.91
CA LEU A 89 35.60 -9.82 -10.70
C LEU A 89 36.03 -10.48 -9.39
N ILE A 90 35.33 -10.20 -8.30
CA ILE A 90 35.58 -10.79 -6.97
C ILE A 90 35.43 -12.31 -7.02
N ALA A 91 34.40 -12.84 -7.67
CA ALA A 91 34.19 -14.29 -7.84
C ALA A 91 35.35 -14.99 -8.58
N HIS A 92 36.07 -14.24 -9.43
CA HIS A 92 37.25 -14.75 -10.16
C HIS A 92 38.59 -14.40 -9.49
N GLY A 93 38.55 -13.97 -8.22
CA GLY A 93 39.75 -13.73 -7.40
C GLY A 93 40.44 -12.39 -7.66
N VAL A 94 39.75 -11.41 -8.23
CA VAL A 94 40.22 -10.03 -8.32
C VAL A 94 39.79 -9.30 -7.04
N SER A 95 40.73 -8.64 -6.35
CA SER A 95 40.38 -7.80 -5.20
C SER A 95 39.81 -6.47 -5.70
N VAL A 96 38.60 -6.15 -5.33
CA VAL A 96 37.92 -4.91 -5.71
C VAL A 96 37.61 -4.11 -4.44
N LEU A 97 38.09 -2.86 -4.39
CA LEU A 97 37.75 -1.93 -3.33
C LEU A 97 36.59 -1.02 -3.79
N LEU A 98 35.47 -1.17 -3.14
CA LEU A 98 34.31 -0.34 -3.41
C LEU A 98 34.20 0.81 -2.41
N PRO A 99 33.59 1.95 -2.79
CA PRO A 99 33.37 3.05 -1.87
C PRO A 99 32.57 2.61 -0.65
N SER A 100 32.94 3.09 0.55
CA SER A 100 32.27 2.71 1.81
C SER A 100 30.76 3.00 1.84
N TRP A 101 30.31 4.01 1.10
CA TRP A 101 28.90 4.37 0.97
C TRP A 101 28.09 3.37 0.13
N TRP A 102 28.75 2.56 -0.72
CA TRP A 102 28.06 1.65 -1.64
C TRP A 102 27.24 0.58 -0.91
N GLU A 103 27.78 -0.03 0.13
CA GLU A 103 27.06 -1.05 0.91
C GLU A 103 25.78 -0.50 1.58
N GLN A 104 25.80 0.77 1.99
CA GLN A 104 24.65 1.43 2.56
C GLN A 104 23.58 1.72 1.49
N ILE A 105 24.02 2.21 0.33
CA ILE A 105 23.12 2.61 -0.76
C ILE A 105 22.51 1.40 -1.46
N ARG A 106 23.25 0.33 -1.65
CA ARG A 106 22.76 -0.89 -2.31
C ARG A 106 21.52 -1.49 -1.65
N ARG A 107 21.37 -1.32 -0.34
CA ARG A 107 20.25 -1.81 0.46
C ARG A 107 19.10 -0.82 0.55
N THR A 108 19.28 0.37 0.04
CA THR A 108 18.31 1.45 0.19
C THR A 108 17.31 1.42 -0.95
N ARG A 109 16.05 1.20 -0.64
CA ARG A 109 14.95 1.20 -1.61
C ARG A 109 14.14 2.50 -1.52
N PRO A 110 13.67 3.05 -2.64
CA PRO A 110 12.75 4.18 -2.60
C PRO A 110 11.41 3.74 -1.99
N ARG A 111 10.85 4.59 -1.12
CA ARG A 111 9.57 4.37 -0.46
C ARG A 111 8.66 5.56 -0.68
N LEU A 112 7.41 5.30 -0.97
CA LEU A 112 6.36 6.30 -1.00
C LEU A 112 5.75 6.42 0.39
N ARG A 113 5.99 7.54 1.07
CA ARG A 113 5.33 7.87 2.34
C ARG A 113 4.07 8.66 2.04
N THR A 114 2.93 8.12 2.44
CA THR A 114 1.65 8.80 2.32
C THR A 114 1.08 9.06 3.70
N ARG A 115 0.70 10.31 3.96
CA ARG A 115 -0.01 10.68 5.18
C ARG A 115 -1.48 10.84 4.86
N ILE A 116 -2.31 9.99 5.46
CA ILE A 116 -3.76 10.05 5.27
C ILE A 116 -4.32 11.22 6.07
N LEU A 117 -5.04 12.10 5.37
CA LEU A 117 -5.69 13.27 5.96
C LEU A 117 -7.17 12.98 6.20
N GLY A 118 -7.69 13.42 7.33
CA GLY A 118 -9.08 13.21 7.73
C GLY A 118 -9.24 12.17 8.83
N SER A 119 -10.47 11.82 9.15
CA SER A 119 -10.82 10.80 10.15
C SER A 119 -11.61 9.68 9.50
N PRO A 120 -11.44 8.42 9.95
CA PRO A 120 -12.33 7.34 9.55
C PRO A 120 -13.68 7.58 10.21
N GLY A 121 -14.69 7.84 9.42
CA GLY A 121 -16.03 8.03 9.92
C GLY A 121 -16.96 8.55 8.83
N PRO A 122 -18.27 8.30 8.93
CA PRO A 122 -19.21 8.82 7.97
C PRO A 122 -19.28 10.35 8.10
N ALA A 123 -18.73 11.05 7.13
CA ALA A 123 -18.99 12.47 6.99
C ALA A 123 -20.49 12.66 6.72
N GLY A 124 -21.27 12.97 7.77
CA GLY A 124 -22.70 13.24 7.65
C GLY A 124 -23.66 12.06 7.83
N GLY A 125 -23.29 10.99 8.59
CA GLY A 125 -24.21 9.94 9.03
C GLY A 125 -24.53 8.86 8.00
N GLY A 126 -23.77 8.76 6.91
CA GLY A 126 -23.88 7.70 5.91
C GLY A 126 -22.95 6.52 6.21
N MET A 127 -23.25 5.34 5.66
CA MET A 127 -22.31 4.22 5.66
C MET A 127 -21.04 4.60 4.90
N LEU A 128 -19.86 4.28 5.45
CA LEU A 128 -18.60 4.37 4.73
C LEU A 128 -18.66 3.45 3.52
N GLY A 129 -18.60 4.02 2.32
CA GLY A 129 -18.34 3.24 1.13
C GLY A 129 -16.86 2.86 1.12
N LEU A 130 -16.53 1.59 0.89
CA LEU A 130 -15.14 1.15 0.72
C LEU A 130 -14.42 1.87 -0.42
N GLU A 131 -15.17 2.45 -1.35
CA GLU A 131 -14.69 3.30 -2.44
C GLU A 131 -14.52 4.78 -2.05
N GLN A 132 -14.82 5.15 -0.79
CA GLN A 132 -14.63 6.53 -0.33
C GLN A 132 -13.16 6.91 -0.49
N LEU A 133 -12.93 8.06 -1.15
CA LEU A 133 -11.60 8.58 -1.38
C LEU A 133 -11.16 9.43 -0.19
N LEU A 134 -10.00 9.14 0.33
CA LEU A 134 -9.37 9.86 1.42
C LEU A 134 -8.31 10.81 0.87
N ALA A 135 -8.33 12.05 1.32
CA ALA A 135 -7.28 13.00 1.01
C ALA A 135 -5.96 12.55 1.63
N PHE A 136 -4.86 12.79 0.96
CA PHE A 136 -3.54 12.38 1.40
C PHE A 136 -2.48 13.43 1.05
N ASP A 137 -1.44 13.50 1.86
CA ASP A 137 -0.17 14.14 1.54
C ASP A 137 0.85 13.05 1.23
N TRP A 138 1.85 13.34 0.42
CA TRP A 138 2.81 12.33 0.02
C TRP A 138 4.23 12.87 -0.05
N ARG A 139 5.19 12.00 0.24
CA ARG A 139 6.62 12.24 0.08
C ARG A 139 7.29 10.97 -0.42
N VAL A 140 8.37 11.11 -1.16
CA VAL A 140 9.22 9.98 -1.52
C VAL A 140 10.48 10.05 -0.68
N SER A 141 10.81 8.95 -0.02
CA SER A 141 12.07 8.81 0.72
C SER A 141 12.96 7.74 0.08
N ILE A 142 14.27 7.97 0.13
CA ILE A 142 15.28 6.98 -0.25
C ILE A 142 16.23 6.87 0.94
N GLY A 143 16.09 5.80 1.74
CA GLY A 143 16.69 5.73 3.06
C GLY A 143 16.22 6.86 3.96
N ASP A 144 17.17 7.59 4.55
CA ASP A 144 16.89 8.72 5.44
C ASP A 144 16.62 10.04 4.71
N LEU A 145 16.73 10.03 3.36
CA LEU A 145 16.56 11.23 2.56
C LEU A 145 15.13 11.36 2.08
N GLU A 146 14.40 12.35 2.58
CA GLU A 146 13.10 12.76 2.04
C GLU A 146 13.31 13.70 0.85
N LEU A 147 12.71 13.38 -0.27
CA LEU A 147 12.74 14.16 -1.50
C LEU A 147 11.58 15.15 -1.53
N THR A 148 11.86 16.36 -1.97
CA THR A 148 10.81 17.29 -2.37
C THR A 148 10.18 16.81 -3.68
N GLU A 149 8.98 17.30 -3.99
CA GLU A 149 8.30 16.97 -5.24
C GLU A 149 9.14 17.34 -6.47
N GLU A 150 9.85 18.45 -6.40
CA GLU A 150 10.73 18.91 -7.47
C GLU A 150 11.95 18.01 -7.64
N GLU A 151 12.61 17.63 -6.54
CA GLU A 151 13.75 16.69 -6.56
C GLU A 151 13.31 15.33 -7.11
N TYR A 152 12.11 14.86 -6.73
CA TYR A 152 11.55 13.60 -7.24
C TYR A 152 11.28 13.65 -8.75
N ARG A 153 10.70 14.76 -9.24
CA ARG A 153 10.48 14.94 -10.69
C ARG A 153 11.78 14.98 -11.47
N GLN A 154 12.79 15.71 -10.96
CA GLN A 154 14.12 15.77 -11.58
C GLN A 154 14.80 14.40 -11.58
N LEU A 155 14.65 13.62 -10.51
CA LEU A 155 15.20 12.28 -10.40
C LEU A 155 14.64 11.36 -11.47
N ILE A 156 13.31 11.32 -11.65
CA ILE A 156 12.67 10.53 -12.70
C ILE A 156 13.08 11.00 -14.09
N ALA A 157 13.10 12.33 -14.30
CA ALA A 157 13.47 12.89 -15.59
C ALA A 157 14.93 12.63 -15.98
N SER A 158 15.81 12.47 -15.00
CA SER A 158 17.23 12.19 -15.24
C SER A 158 17.47 10.83 -15.89
N GLY A 159 16.63 9.83 -15.59
CA GLY A 159 16.77 8.45 -16.05
C GLY A 159 18.05 7.76 -15.60
N ARG A 160 18.73 8.26 -14.56
CA ARG A 160 20.03 7.78 -14.08
C ARG A 160 19.86 6.90 -12.85
N HIS A 161 20.64 5.83 -12.81
CA HIS A 161 20.69 4.92 -11.67
C HIS A 161 21.51 5.46 -10.48
N LEU A 162 22.48 6.31 -10.73
CA LEU A 162 23.31 6.96 -9.72
C LEU A 162 23.12 8.48 -9.82
N VAL A 163 22.63 9.08 -8.74
CA VAL A 163 22.36 10.53 -8.69
C VAL A 163 22.90 11.10 -7.38
N SER A 164 23.51 12.29 -7.46
CA SER A 164 23.92 13.03 -6.28
C SER A 164 22.87 14.07 -5.90
N ILE A 165 22.25 13.91 -4.72
CA ILE A 165 21.29 14.85 -4.16
C ILE A 165 21.82 15.40 -2.85
N ARG A 166 21.90 16.72 -2.73
CA ARG A 166 22.44 17.41 -1.54
C ARG A 166 23.83 16.89 -1.10
N GLY A 167 24.68 16.54 -2.10
CA GLY A 167 26.03 16.03 -1.87
C GLY A 167 26.13 14.57 -1.44
N ARG A 168 25.02 13.83 -1.42
CA ARG A 168 25.00 12.38 -1.17
C ARG A 168 24.69 11.62 -2.44
N TRP A 169 25.43 10.55 -2.68
CA TRP A 169 25.14 9.63 -3.77
C TRP A 169 23.99 8.71 -3.39
N ILE A 170 23.08 8.47 -4.33
CA ILE A 170 21.90 7.64 -4.17
C ILE A 170 21.84 6.69 -5.36
N ALA A 171 21.65 5.40 -5.07
CA ALA A 171 21.29 4.41 -6.06
C ALA A 171 19.76 4.41 -6.25
N VAL A 172 19.33 4.45 -7.48
CA VAL A 172 17.93 4.61 -7.85
C VAL A 172 17.46 3.40 -8.64
N ASP A 173 16.47 2.70 -8.10
CA ASP A 173 15.73 1.71 -8.87
C ASP A 173 14.66 2.44 -9.71
N LEU A 174 14.95 2.59 -11.00
CA LEU A 174 14.06 3.30 -11.91
C LEU A 174 12.70 2.61 -12.08
N ASN A 175 12.65 1.27 -12.04
CA ASN A 175 11.39 0.53 -12.15
C ASN A 175 10.50 0.83 -10.95
N MET A 176 11.07 0.80 -9.76
CA MET A 176 10.36 1.09 -8.52
C MET A 176 9.86 2.53 -8.46
N LEU A 177 10.66 3.50 -8.93
CA LEU A 177 10.22 4.89 -9.04
C LEU A 177 9.09 5.08 -10.06
N GLN A 178 9.13 4.37 -11.17
CA GLN A 178 8.04 4.40 -12.17
C GLN A 178 6.74 3.82 -11.59
N ASP A 179 6.81 2.77 -10.80
CA ASP A 179 5.63 2.18 -10.16
C ASP A 179 5.05 3.10 -9.07
N ILE A 180 5.90 3.76 -8.29
CA ILE A 180 5.47 4.84 -7.37
C ILE A 180 4.77 5.94 -8.18
N GLN A 181 5.33 6.37 -9.30
CA GLN A 181 4.74 7.41 -10.14
C GLN A 181 3.39 7.01 -10.71
N LYS A 182 3.24 5.76 -11.20
CA LYS A 182 1.95 5.25 -11.70
C LYS A 182 0.86 5.30 -10.62
N ARG A 183 1.21 4.89 -9.39
CA ARG A 183 0.27 4.92 -8.25
C ARG A 183 -0.10 6.35 -7.86
N LEU A 184 0.88 7.24 -7.74
CA LEU A 184 0.61 8.65 -7.43
C LEU A 184 -0.31 9.30 -8.47
N ARG A 185 -0.05 9.06 -9.77
CA ARG A 185 -0.92 9.56 -10.84
C ARG A 185 -2.33 8.98 -10.75
N ARG A 186 -2.48 7.71 -10.35
CA ARG A 186 -3.79 7.11 -10.11
C ARG A 186 -4.52 7.83 -8.98
N TYR A 187 -3.91 7.96 -7.81
CA TYR A 187 -4.52 8.64 -6.66
C TYR A 187 -4.85 10.11 -6.94
N GLN A 188 -3.98 10.84 -7.65
CA GLN A 188 -4.24 12.22 -8.04
C GLN A 188 -5.40 12.34 -9.02
N ARG A 189 -5.50 11.43 -9.99
CA ARG A 189 -6.60 11.39 -10.97
C ARG A 189 -7.93 11.03 -10.33
N GLU A 190 -7.93 10.11 -9.38
CA GLU A 190 -9.11 9.66 -8.63
C GLU A 190 -9.52 10.66 -7.54
N GLY A 191 -8.63 11.56 -7.14
CA GLY A 191 -8.88 12.58 -6.11
C GLY A 191 -8.63 12.11 -4.69
N GLY A 192 -7.95 10.96 -4.50
CA GLY A 192 -7.64 10.41 -3.18
C GLY A 192 -7.22 8.96 -3.20
N ILE A 193 -6.99 8.40 -2.01
CA ILE A 193 -6.74 6.98 -1.80
C ILE A 193 -8.04 6.31 -1.37
N PRO A 194 -8.47 5.21 -2.03
CA PRO A 194 -9.67 4.49 -1.62
C PRO A 194 -9.55 3.93 -0.20
N LEU A 195 -10.62 4.03 0.58
CA LEU A 195 -10.64 3.56 1.96
C LEU A 195 -10.26 2.08 2.09
N TYR A 196 -10.65 1.23 1.13
CA TYR A 196 -10.31 -0.19 1.17
C TYR A 196 -8.78 -0.43 1.12
N GLU A 197 -8.00 0.36 0.36
CA GLU A 197 -6.55 0.25 0.32
C GLU A 197 -5.91 0.69 1.65
N VAL A 198 -6.48 1.72 2.27
CA VAL A 198 -6.05 2.20 3.59
C VAL A 198 -6.32 1.16 4.67
N LEU A 199 -7.49 0.51 4.62
CA LEU A 199 -7.87 -0.56 5.55
C LEU A 199 -7.00 -1.80 5.36
N GLU A 200 -6.78 -2.21 4.12
CA GLU A 200 -5.91 -3.34 3.79
C GLU A 200 -4.51 -3.12 4.36
N TYR A 201 -3.91 -1.97 4.09
CA TYR A 201 -2.59 -1.64 4.63
C TYR A 201 -2.58 -1.57 6.16
N GLY A 202 -3.54 -0.86 6.78
CA GLY A 202 -3.59 -0.68 8.24
C GLY A 202 -3.85 -1.96 9.02
N LEU A 203 -4.60 -2.90 8.46
CA LEU A 203 -4.90 -4.19 9.10
C LEU A 203 -3.78 -5.22 8.89
N LEU A 204 -3.12 -5.22 7.72
CA LEU A 204 -2.06 -6.19 7.40
C LEU A 204 -0.68 -5.78 7.92
N ARG A 205 -0.47 -4.50 8.24
CA ARG A 205 0.83 -3.95 8.69
C ARG A 205 1.49 -4.72 9.84
N GLU A 206 0.71 -5.20 10.81
CA GLU A 206 1.25 -5.96 11.96
C GLU A 206 1.53 -7.42 11.63
N THR A 207 0.78 -8.00 10.71
CA THR A 207 1.02 -9.40 10.28
C THR A 207 2.37 -9.53 9.60
N SER A 208 2.76 -8.50 8.82
CA SER A 208 4.08 -8.42 8.20
C SER A 208 5.20 -8.20 9.23
N ARG A 209 4.98 -7.34 10.24
CA ARG A 209 5.98 -7.09 11.30
C ARG A 209 6.32 -8.32 12.14
N VAL A 210 5.41 -9.26 12.31
CA VAL A 210 5.64 -10.50 13.07
C VAL A 210 6.47 -11.50 12.26
N GLN A 211 6.43 -11.44 10.92
CA GLN A 211 7.22 -12.32 10.04
C GLN A 211 8.62 -11.78 9.71
N GLU A 212 8.86 -10.48 9.89
CA GLU A 212 10.14 -9.81 9.59
C GLU A 212 11.28 -10.15 10.59
N GLY A 213 11.04 -10.98 11.59
CA GLY A 213 12.07 -11.38 12.59
C GLY A 213 13.17 -12.31 12.06
N GLU A 214 13.03 -12.97 10.90
CA GLU A 214 13.97 -14.00 10.46
C GLU A 214 14.50 -13.90 9.00
N THR A 215 13.89 -13.13 8.12
CA THR A 215 14.40 -12.97 6.74
C THR A 215 14.23 -11.54 6.26
N GLY A 216 15.31 -10.78 6.24
CA GLY A 216 15.35 -9.35 5.90
C GLY A 216 15.08 -9.00 4.43
N GLU A 217 14.19 -9.69 3.74
CA GLU A 217 13.71 -9.36 2.41
C GLU A 217 12.26 -8.92 2.47
N GLU A 218 12.04 -7.62 2.68
CA GLU A 218 10.73 -6.99 2.49
C GLU A 218 10.36 -7.07 1.00
N GLU A 219 9.63 -8.09 0.58
CA GLU A 219 8.93 -8.13 -0.72
C GLU A 219 7.66 -7.23 -0.74
N GLY A 220 7.56 -6.25 0.13
CA GLY A 220 6.49 -5.28 0.18
C GLY A 220 6.76 -4.10 -0.75
N PHE A 221 5.84 -3.79 -1.66
CA PHE A 221 5.84 -2.54 -2.43
C PHE A 221 6.13 -1.37 -1.50
N GLY A 222 7.17 -0.56 -1.80
CA GLY A 222 7.69 0.53 -0.97
C GLY A 222 6.72 1.68 -0.70
N ILE A 223 5.54 1.39 -0.15
CA ILE A 223 4.57 2.36 0.33
C ILE A 223 4.51 2.26 1.84
N GLU A 224 4.76 3.37 2.51
CA GLU A 224 4.52 3.55 3.95
C GLU A 224 3.34 4.50 4.12
N MET A 225 2.29 4.06 4.82
CA MET A 225 1.17 4.93 5.17
C MET A 225 1.29 5.35 6.63
N GLU A 226 1.26 6.66 6.84
CA GLU A 226 1.17 7.27 8.17
C GLU A 226 -0.29 7.63 8.46
N PHE A 227 -0.75 7.24 9.63
CA PHE A 227 -2.12 7.47 10.06
C PHE A 227 -2.19 8.45 11.22
N ALA A 228 -3.21 9.28 11.23
CA ALA A 228 -3.56 10.06 12.40
C ALA A 228 -4.06 9.14 13.53
N ALA A 229 -4.00 9.61 14.78
CA ALA A 229 -4.39 8.82 15.96
C ALA A 229 -5.85 8.29 15.89
N GLU A 230 -6.72 8.96 15.15
CA GLU A 230 -8.09 8.53 14.90
C GLU A 230 -8.17 7.24 14.08
N PHE A 231 -7.32 7.10 13.05
CA PHE A 231 -7.22 5.89 12.24
C PHE A 231 -6.63 4.73 13.03
N GLU A 232 -5.59 4.97 13.83
CA GLU A 232 -5.00 3.92 14.69
C GLU A 232 -6.04 3.38 15.68
N ARG A 233 -6.81 4.26 16.33
CA ARG A 233 -7.93 3.84 17.20
C ARG A 233 -9.01 3.08 16.46
N TYR A 234 -9.28 3.45 15.21
CA TYR A 234 -10.25 2.77 14.37
C TYR A 234 -9.77 1.36 13.96
N PHE A 235 -8.50 1.19 13.60
CA PHE A 235 -7.92 -0.12 13.34
C PHE A 235 -7.94 -1.00 14.60
N ASP A 236 -7.62 -0.45 15.77
CA ASP A 236 -7.70 -1.19 17.01
C ASP A 236 -9.12 -1.67 17.33
N GLN A 237 -10.14 -0.87 17.03
CA GLN A 237 -11.53 -1.28 17.16
C GLN A 237 -11.89 -2.40 16.17
N LEU A 238 -11.43 -2.30 14.92
CA LEU A 238 -11.62 -3.34 13.90
C LEU A 238 -10.97 -4.67 14.29
N ARG A 239 -9.77 -4.63 14.85
CA ARG A 239 -9.06 -5.84 15.31
C ARG A 239 -9.75 -6.54 16.50
N ARG A 240 -10.46 -5.77 17.34
CA ARG A 240 -11.18 -6.30 18.53
C ARG A 240 -12.58 -6.82 18.23
N ILE A 241 -12.94 -6.95 16.96
CA ILE A 241 -14.30 -7.33 16.50
C ILE A 241 -14.76 -8.74 16.95
N HIS A 242 -13.90 -9.59 17.48
CA HIS A 242 -14.25 -10.99 17.82
C HIS A 242 -15.35 -11.14 18.85
N LYS A 243 -15.56 -10.16 19.74
CA LYS A 243 -16.66 -10.14 20.72
C LYS A 243 -17.17 -8.72 20.89
N PRO A 244 -18.20 -8.32 20.11
CA PRO A 244 -18.82 -7.02 20.31
C PRO A 244 -19.44 -6.93 21.71
N PRO A 245 -19.39 -5.77 22.36
CA PRO A 245 -20.16 -5.56 23.59
C PRO A 245 -21.63 -5.74 23.29
N LEU A 246 -22.34 -6.50 24.12
CA LEU A 246 -23.77 -6.72 23.96
C LEU A 246 -24.52 -5.39 24.10
N ILE A 247 -25.35 -5.07 23.12
CA ILE A 247 -26.23 -3.90 23.16
C ILE A 247 -27.48 -4.23 23.97
N PRO A 248 -28.19 -3.25 24.57
CA PRO A 248 -29.49 -3.49 25.17
C PRO A 248 -30.48 -4.07 24.15
N VAL A 249 -31.27 -5.03 24.57
CA VAL A 249 -32.38 -5.55 23.75
C VAL A 249 -33.38 -4.41 23.52
N PRO A 250 -33.76 -4.12 22.26
CA PRO A 250 -34.70 -3.04 21.98
C PRO A 250 -36.05 -3.22 22.67
N SER A 251 -36.59 -2.13 23.19
CA SER A 251 -37.83 -2.15 23.96
C SER A 251 -39.07 -2.50 23.11
N GLY A 252 -38.99 -2.16 21.81
CA GLY A 252 -40.05 -2.46 20.83
C GLY A 252 -40.11 -3.92 20.37
N LEU A 253 -39.13 -4.77 20.77
CA LEU A 253 -39.08 -6.17 20.35
C LEU A 253 -40.08 -7.03 21.15
N ARG A 254 -41.05 -7.61 20.48
CA ARG A 254 -41.98 -8.59 21.07
C ARG A 254 -41.42 -10.00 20.89
N GLY A 255 -40.47 -10.40 21.76
CA GLY A 255 -39.82 -11.70 21.71
C GLY A 255 -38.57 -11.73 22.55
N GLN A 256 -37.99 -12.92 22.68
CA GLN A 256 -36.71 -13.09 23.37
C GLN A 256 -35.67 -13.56 22.39
N LEU A 257 -34.53 -12.88 22.38
CA LEU A 257 -33.38 -13.31 21.61
C LEU A 257 -32.64 -14.44 22.36
N ARG A 258 -32.26 -15.47 21.63
CA ARG A 258 -31.31 -16.47 22.15
C ARG A 258 -29.92 -15.81 22.29
N PRO A 259 -29.02 -16.31 23.13
CA PRO A 259 -27.71 -15.70 23.34
C PRO A 259 -26.96 -15.39 22.04
N TYR A 260 -26.86 -16.37 21.13
CA TYR A 260 -26.18 -16.16 19.83
C TYR A 260 -26.89 -15.14 18.93
N GLN A 261 -28.22 -15.04 18.98
CA GLN A 261 -28.98 -14.03 18.24
C GLN A 261 -28.70 -12.62 18.77
N HIS A 262 -28.59 -12.49 20.10
CA HIS A 262 -28.23 -11.23 20.74
C HIS A 262 -26.81 -10.79 20.38
N GLU A 263 -25.86 -11.75 20.34
CA GLU A 263 -24.50 -11.51 19.85
C GLU A 263 -24.51 -11.05 18.38
N GLY A 264 -25.30 -11.71 17.52
CA GLY A 264 -25.44 -11.33 16.10
C GLY A 264 -26.01 -9.92 15.90
N VAL A 265 -27.04 -9.54 16.68
CA VAL A 265 -27.59 -8.18 16.66
C VAL A 265 -26.55 -7.15 17.10
N SER A 266 -25.82 -7.45 18.17
CA SER A 266 -24.77 -6.58 18.71
C SER A 266 -23.62 -6.40 17.69
N TRP A 267 -23.28 -7.48 16.98
CA TRP A 267 -22.29 -7.47 15.92
C TRP A 267 -22.75 -6.59 14.75
N LEU A 268 -24.01 -6.70 14.27
CA LEU A 268 -24.56 -5.84 13.23
C LEU A 268 -24.54 -4.35 13.64
N ALA A 269 -24.94 -4.04 14.87
CA ALA A 269 -24.92 -2.69 15.40
C ALA A 269 -23.50 -2.11 15.47
N MET A 270 -22.53 -2.93 15.83
CA MET A 270 -21.12 -2.53 15.83
C MET A 270 -20.60 -2.28 14.42
N LEU A 271 -20.86 -3.17 13.45
CA LEU A 271 -20.48 -2.97 12.06
C LEU A 271 -21.04 -1.65 11.52
N ARG A 272 -22.32 -1.37 11.78
CA ARG A 272 -22.94 -0.12 11.40
C ARG A 272 -22.21 1.10 11.98
N ARG A 273 -21.89 1.06 13.28
CA ARG A 273 -21.15 2.14 13.96
C ARG A 273 -19.78 2.37 13.36
N LEU A 274 -19.14 1.31 12.84
CA LEU A 274 -17.88 1.36 12.13
C LEU A 274 -18.04 1.69 10.63
N GLY A 275 -19.28 1.84 10.12
CA GLY A 275 -19.56 2.17 8.74
C GLY A 275 -19.56 0.98 7.79
N PHE A 276 -19.53 -0.25 8.29
CA PHE A 276 -19.55 -1.47 7.48
C PHE A 276 -20.95 -2.06 7.33
N GLY A 277 -21.14 -2.77 6.22
CA GLY A 277 -22.22 -3.72 6.09
C GLY A 277 -21.91 -5.06 6.76
N GLY A 278 -22.92 -5.89 6.97
CA GLY A 278 -22.78 -7.24 7.53
C GLY A 278 -23.55 -8.28 6.75
N CYS A 279 -23.12 -9.53 6.83
CA CYS A 279 -23.81 -10.69 6.31
C CYS A 279 -24.10 -11.68 7.44
N LEU A 280 -25.40 -11.91 7.76
CA LEU A 280 -25.82 -12.95 8.68
C LEU A 280 -25.82 -14.30 7.95
N ALA A 281 -24.75 -15.05 8.13
CA ALA A 281 -24.52 -16.34 7.48
C ALA A 281 -24.94 -17.56 8.33
N ASP A 282 -25.79 -17.35 9.32
CA ASP A 282 -26.36 -18.43 10.15
C ASP A 282 -27.11 -19.45 9.28
N ASP A 283 -27.21 -20.69 9.74
CA ASP A 283 -28.01 -21.71 9.05
C ASP A 283 -29.49 -21.35 8.98
N MET A 284 -30.22 -22.03 8.08
CA MET A 284 -31.66 -21.82 7.95
C MET A 284 -32.38 -22.23 9.24
N GLY A 285 -33.36 -21.43 9.66
CA GLY A 285 -34.15 -21.70 10.88
C GLY A 285 -33.56 -21.11 12.17
N LEU A 286 -32.33 -20.56 12.16
CA LEU A 286 -31.72 -19.96 13.35
C LEU A 286 -32.20 -18.54 13.68
N GLY A 287 -33.23 -18.05 12.98
CA GLY A 287 -33.89 -16.79 13.32
C GLY A 287 -33.15 -15.55 12.85
N LYS A 288 -32.59 -15.56 11.63
CA LYS A 288 -32.01 -14.35 11.01
C LYS A 288 -32.99 -13.19 10.94
N THR A 289 -34.25 -13.49 10.71
CA THR A 289 -35.33 -12.47 10.60
C THR A 289 -35.53 -11.71 11.90
N ILE A 290 -35.64 -12.39 13.05
CA ILE A 290 -35.77 -11.71 14.35
C ILE A 290 -34.52 -10.93 14.72
N GLN A 291 -33.35 -11.40 14.35
CA GLN A 291 -32.09 -10.67 14.55
C GLN A 291 -32.11 -9.37 13.74
N TRP A 292 -32.50 -9.43 12.47
CA TRP A 292 -32.58 -8.24 11.61
C TRP A 292 -33.63 -7.24 12.13
N ILE A 293 -34.80 -7.73 12.56
CA ILE A 293 -35.85 -6.87 13.15
C ILE A 293 -35.36 -6.22 14.46
N ALA A 294 -34.72 -6.96 15.33
CA ALA A 294 -34.13 -6.41 16.54
C ALA A 294 -33.06 -5.37 16.25
N TYR A 295 -32.18 -5.63 15.28
CA TYR A 295 -31.21 -4.66 14.82
C TYR A 295 -31.87 -3.37 14.29
N LEU A 296 -32.92 -3.48 13.47
CA LEU A 296 -33.66 -2.35 12.97
C LEU A 296 -34.30 -1.51 14.10
N LEU A 297 -34.94 -2.16 15.05
CA LEU A 297 -35.51 -1.51 16.24
C LEU A 297 -34.44 -0.76 17.03
N HIS A 298 -33.28 -1.38 17.24
CA HIS A 298 -32.15 -0.71 17.91
C HIS A 298 -31.73 0.58 17.18
N ILE A 299 -31.64 0.55 15.86
CA ILE A 299 -31.30 1.73 15.06
C ILE A 299 -32.37 2.83 15.21
N LEU A 300 -33.63 2.46 15.15
CA LEU A 300 -34.73 3.41 15.30
C LEU A 300 -34.78 4.04 16.70
N GLU A 301 -34.50 3.27 17.73
CA GLU A 301 -34.46 3.75 19.13
C GLU A 301 -33.26 4.67 19.40
N THR A 302 -32.09 4.34 18.84
CA THR A 302 -30.82 5.02 19.15
C THR A 302 -30.50 6.17 18.20
N GLU A 303 -30.69 6.00 16.89
CA GLU A 303 -30.26 6.95 15.87
C GLU A 303 -31.41 7.83 15.33
N ARG A 304 -32.66 7.35 15.42
CA ARG A 304 -33.88 8.01 14.91
C ARG A 304 -33.71 8.53 13.48
N PRO A 305 -33.41 7.65 12.51
CA PRO A 305 -33.15 8.05 11.14
C PRO A 305 -34.37 8.77 10.56
N LYS A 306 -34.11 9.83 9.78
CA LYS A 306 -35.19 10.60 9.10
C LYS A 306 -35.75 9.90 7.87
N ARG A 307 -35.16 8.80 7.44
CA ARG A 307 -35.54 8.07 6.24
C ARG A 307 -35.80 6.61 6.55
N PRO A 308 -36.70 5.97 5.82
CA PRO A 308 -37.04 4.56 6.04
C PRO A 308 -35.87 3.65 5.71
N SER A 309 -35.85 2.48 6.32
CA SER A 309 -35.00 1.37 5.90
C SER A 309 -35.60 0.68 4.68
N LEU A 310 -34.80 0.31 3.70
CA LEU A 310 -35.25 -0.42 2.51
C LEU A 310 -34.96 -1.91 2.67
N LEU A 311 -35.98 -2.75 2.68
CA LEU A 311 -35.89 -4.21 2.69
C LEU A 311 -36.23 -4.76 1.31
N ILE A 312 -35.26 -5.40 0.66
CA ILE A 312 -35.46 -6.01 -0.66
C ILE A 312 -35.36 -7.52 -0.52
N CYS A 313 -36.35 -8.26 -0.95
CA CYS A 313 -36.37 -9.71 -0.86
C CYS A 313 -37.06 -10.36 -2.07
N PRO A 314 -36.97 -11.69 -2.24
CA PRO A 314 -37.78 -12.39 -3.24
C PRO A 314 -39.28 -12.20 -3.01
N THR A 315 -40.04 -12.09 -4.09
CA THR A 315 -41.51 -11.88 -4.03
C THR A 315 -42.22 -12.92 -3.18
N SER A 316 -41.76 -14.18 -3.23
CA SER A 316 -42.36 -15.30 -2.48
C SER A 316 -42.28 -15.16 -0.96
N VAL A 317 -41.38 -14.33 -0.43
CA VAL A 317 -41.19 -14.16 1.02
C VAL A 317 -41.68 -12.82 1.56
N LEU A 318 -42.25 -11.93 0.70
CA LEU A 318 -42.81 -10.65 1.14
C LEU A 318 -43.87 -10.82 2.24
N GLY A 319 -44.81 -11.75 2.04
CA GLY A 319 -45.85 -12.03 3.03
C GLY A 319 -45.33 -12.63 4.32
N ASN A 320 -44.22 -13.38 4.27
CA ASN A 320 -43.57 -13.89 5.47
C ASN A 320 -42.94 -12.75 6.28
N TRP A 321 -42.29 -11.80 5.61
CA TRP A 321 -41.70 -10.61 6.25
C TRP A 321 -42.80 -9.77 6.95
N GLN A 322 -43.95 -9.57 6.32
CA GLN A 322 -45.05 -8.84 6.94
C GLN A 322 -45.53 -9.52 8.25
N LYS A 323 -45.75 -10.85 8.21
CA LYS A 323 -46.12 -11.63 9.41
C LYS A 323 -45.08 -11.57 10.50
N GLU A 324 -43.80 -11.61 10.17
CA GLU A 324 -42.69 -11.52 11.14
C GLU A 324 -42.64 -10.11 11.76
N PHE A 325 -42.85 -9.03 11.00
CA PHE A 325 -42.98 -7.68 11.54
C PHE A 325 -44.19 -7.56 12.49
N GLU A 326 -45.36 -8.03 12.07
CA GLU A 326 -46.57 -8.04 12.93
C GLU A 326 -46.37 -8.80 14.23
N ARG A 327 -45.58 -9.87 14.18
CA ARG A 327 -45.28 -10.72 15.34
C ARG A 327 -44.26 -10.09 16.29
N PHE A 328 -43.15 -9.59 15.76
CA PHE A 328 -42.00 -9.19 16.56
C PHE A 328 -41.85 -7.69 16.76
N ALA A 329 -42.43 -6.86 15.89
CA ALA A 329 -42.35 -5.41 15.93
C ALA A 329 -43.60 -4.73 15.37
N PRO A 330 -44.80 -4.98 15.98
CA PRO A 330 -46.06 -4.50 15.41
C PRO A 330 -46.22 -2.97 15.41
N GLU A 331 -45.35 -2.25 16.12
CA GLU A 331 -45.36 -0.79 16.17
C GLU A 331 -44.65 -0.17 14.99
N LEU A 332 -43.90 -0.95 14.19
CA LEU A 332 -43.21 -0.46 12.99
C LEU A 332 -44.23 -0.20 11.86
N ARG A 333 -44.09 0.96 11.25
CA ARG A 333 -44.88 1.35 10.08
C ARG A 333 -44.19 0.80 8.83
N ILE A 334 -44.81 -0.22 8.23
CA ILE A 334 -44.27 -0.90 7.06
C ILE A 334 -45.05 -0.45 5.80
N HIS A 335 -44.35 0.10 4.82
CA HIS A 335 -44.87 0.35 3.49
C HIS A 335 -44.52 -0.80 2.55
N LEU A 336 -45.54 -1.57 2.12
CA LEU A 336 -45.38 -2.62 1.12
C LEU A 336 -45.42 -2.03 -0.28
N HIS A 337 -44.26 -1.88 -0.91
CA HIS A 337 -44.14 -1.46 -2.31
C HIS A 337 -44.21 -2.68 -3.23
N HIS A 338 -45.43 -3.17 -3.53
CA HIS A 338 -45.62 -4.37 -4.33
C HIS A 338 -46.96 -4.33 -5.10
N GLY A 339 -47.01 -5.08 -6.20
CA GLY A 339 -48.22 -5.26 -7.03
C GLY A 339 -48.43 -4.19 -8.11
N PRO A 340 -49.44 -4.40 -8.98
CA PRO A 340 -49.72 -3.49 -10.11
C PRO A 340 -50.26 -2.13 -9.66
N MET A 341 -50.96 -2.10 -8.52
CA MET A 341 -51.58 -0.89 -7.94
C MET A 341 -50.68 -0.17 -6.94
N ARG A 342 -49.37 -0.50 -6.88
CA ARG A 342 -48.44 0.17 -5.98
C ARG A 342 -48.35 1.67 -6.26
N LEU A 343 -48.13 2.47 -5.22
CA LEU A 343 -47.95 3.91 -5.33
C LEU A 343 -46.69 4.24 -6.18
N LYS A 344 -46.78 5.34 -6.93
CA LYS A 344 -45.69 5.85 -7.77
C LYS A 344 -45.53 7.36 -7.61
N GLY A 345 -44.41 7.92 -8.03
CA GLY A 345 -44.13 9.36 -7.96
C GLY A 345 -44.22 9.91 -6.55
N ASP A 346 -44.77 11.10 -6.41
CA ASP A 346 -44.83 11.83 -5.13
C ASP A 346 -45.64 11.09 -4.08
N ALA A 347 -46.74 10.41 -4.45
CA ALA A 347 -47.52 9.62 -3.51
C ALA A 347 -46.72 8.45 -2.91
N PHE A 348 -45.80 7.84 -3.67
CA PHE A 348 -44.91 6.83 -3.14
C PHE A 348 -43.90 7.46 -2.17
N ILE A 349 -43.30 8.58 -2.54
CA ILE A 349 -42.29 9.26 -1.72
C ILE A 349 -42.88 9.66 -0.37
N GLU A 350 -44.07 10.26 -0.37
CA GLU A 350 -44.79 10.64 0.85
C GLU A 350 -45.09 9.43 1.75
N ALA A 351 -45.66 8.36 1.20
CA ALA A 351 -45.96 7.14 1.94
C ALA A 351 -44.67 6.45 2.47
N ALA A 352 -43.61 6.44 1.70
CA ALA A 352 -42.33 5.87 2.10
C ALA A 352 -41.71 6.67 3.25
N LEU A 353 -41.66 8.00 3.16
CA LEU A 353 -41.09 8.86 4.22
C LEU A 353 -41.95 8.86 5.50
N ALA A 354 -43.23 8.51 5.43
CA ALA A 354 -44.08 8.33 6.59
C ALA A 354 -43.93 6.94 7.25
N SER A 355 -43.16 6.04 6.66
CA SER A 355 -42.95 4.67 7.15
C SER A 355 -41.53 4.50 7.75
N ASP A 356 -41.37 3.45 8.55
CA ASP A 356 -40.07 3.07 9.14
C ASP A 356 -39.31 2.09 8.22
N VAL A 357 -40.07 1.30 7.43
CA VAL A 357 -39.53 0.33 6.48
C VAL A 357 -40.31 0.36 5.18
N VAL A 358 -39.58 0.37 4.06
CA VAL A 358 -40.15 0.08 2.73
C VAL A 358 -39.74 -1.35 2.35
N LEU A 359 -40.76 -2.21 2.16
CA LEU A 359 -40.58 -3.62 1.80
C LEU A 359 -40.89 -3.79 0.32
N THR A 360 -39.96 -4.32 -0.48
CA THR A 360 -40.14 -4.51 -1.93
C THR A 360 -39.40 -5.74 -2.44
N SER A 361 -39.65 -6.08 -3.73
CA SER A 361 -38.98 -7.19 -4.39
C SER A 361 -37.76 -6.73 -5.23
N TYR A 362 -36.85 -7.65 -5.55
CA TYR A 362 -35.68 -7.37 -6.42
C TYR A 362 -36.12 -6.79 -7.78
N ALA A 363 -37.18 -7.36 -8.40
CA ALA A 363 -37.66 -6.89 -9.68
C ALA A 363 -38.18 -5.45 -9.61
N LEU A 364 -38.94 -5.11 -8.56
CA LEU A 364 -39.46 -3.75 -8.38
C LEU A 364 -38.38 -2.77 -7.91
N ALA A 365 -37.42 -3.23 -7.12
CA ALA A 365 -36.29 -2.40 -6.75
C ALA A 365 -35.46 -1.97 -7.99
N SER A 366 -35.33 -2.84 -8.98
CA SER A 366 -34.72 -2.49 -10.27
C SER A 366 -35.57 -1.57 -11.12
N LEU A 367 -36.87 -1.88 -11.23
CA LEU A 367 -37.81 -1.13 -12.07
C LEU A 367 -38.05 0.30 -11.57
N ASP A 368 -38.22 0.47 -10.25
CA ASP A 368 -38.54 1.74 -9.61
C ASP A 368 -37.34 2.37 -8.94
N ARG A 369 -36.13 2.05 -9.43
CA ARG A 369 -34.83 2.46 -8.88
C ARG A 369 -34.73 3.97 -8.61
N ASP A 370 -35.17 4.79 -9.55
CA ASP A 370 -35.04 6.24 -9.44
C ASP A 370 -35.94 6.82 -8.34
N GLN A 371 -37.14 6.26 -8.14
CA GLN A 371 -38.00 6.63 -7.04
C GLN A 371 -37.45 6.20 -5.68
N LEU A 372 -36.90 4.98 -5.61
CA LEU A 372 -36.25 4.48 -4.39
C LEU A 372 -34.99 5.29 -4.00
N ARG A 373 -34.29 5.87 -4.97
CA ARG A 373 -33.14 6.77 -4.69
C ARG A 373 -33.58 8.06 -3.99
N LEU A 374 -34.77 8.56 -4.23
CA LEU A 374 -35.24 9.80 -3.61
C LEU A 374 -35.56 9.66 -2.12
N ILE A 375 -35.80 8.44 -1.65
CA ILE A 375 -36.06 8.13 -0.24
C ILE A 375 -34.79 7.64 0.53
N ARG A 376 -33.68 7.56 -0.16
CA ARG A 376 -32.39 7.14 0.41
C ARG A 376 -31.70 8.25 1.18
#